data_3d9187d47a3664f8252820373b9026ac
#
_entry.id   3d9187d47a3664f8252820373b9026ac
#
_cell.length_a   1.000
_cell.length_b   1.000
_cell.length_c   1.000
_cell.angle_alpha   90.00
_cell.angle_beta   90.00
_cell.angle_gamma   90.00
#
_symmetry.space_group_name_H-M   'P 1'
#
loop_
_entity.id
_entity.type
_entity.pdbx_description
1 polymer ?
#
loop_
_entity_poly.entity_id
_entity_poly.type
_entity_poly.pdbx_seq_one_letter_code
_entity_poly.pdbx_strand_id
1 'polypeptide(L)'
;MELRNKKLTHDEFMTERHQVLQTWHTGKDVEHFEDGVKYQQTIPEKKRFSHALLKADQEGKTLSQPRAGVALMDEHIALLKTLQEECDLLPSTIDAYTRLNRYEEAAVGIQKSIEAGTSKLNGLPVVNHGVAACRRMTEALEKPVQVRHGTPDARLLAEISMASGFTSYEGGGISYNIPYAKRVTLEKSIRDWQYCDRLMGLYEEHGIRINREPFGPLTGTLIPPFMSHAVAIIEGLLALEQGVKSITVGYGQVGSLTQDIAAIKSDRK
;
A
#
# COMPACT_ATOMS: atom_id res chain seq x y z
N MET A 1 -15.62 16.99 16.62
CA MET A 1 -14.21 17.26 16.23
C MET A 1 -14.19 17.47 14.73
N GLU A 2 -13.66 18.57 14.25
CA GLU A 2 -13.71 18.97 12.85
C GLU A 2 -12.59 18.23 12.09
N LEU A 3 -12.95 17.48 11.05
CA LEU A 3 -11.98 16.92 10.10
C LEU A 3 -11.37 18.08 9.30
N ARG A 4 -10.09 18.31 9.49
CA ARG A 4 -9.36 19.32 8.71
C ARG A 4 -8.37 18.59 7.80
N ASN A 5 -8.60 18.64 6.50
CA ASN A 5 -7.60 18.18 5.55
C ASN A 5 -6.52 19.25 5.39
N LYS A 6 -5.71 19.39 6.43
CA LYS A 6 -4.54 20.26 6.43
C LYS A 6 -3.30 19.37 6.44
N LYS A 7 -2.28 19.75 5.68
CA LYS A 7 -0.99 19.09 5.74
C LYS A 7 -0.51 19.00 7.19
N LEU A 8 -0.24 17.79 7.67
CA LEU A 8 0.32 17.59 9.00
C LEU A 8 1.68 18.27 9.08
N THR A 9 1.88 19.08 10.11
CA THR A 9 3.20 19.62 10.42
C THR A 9 4.16 18.50 10.80
N HIS A 10 5.45 18.79 10.74
CA HIS A 10 6.47 17.83 11.16
C HIS A 10 6.26 17.35 12.60
N ASP A 11 5.99 18.27 13.52
CA ASP A 11 5.81 17.96 14.94
C ASP A 11 4.55 17.12 15.21
N GLU A 12 3.43 17.44 14.55
CA GLU A 12 2.20 16.65 14.64
C GLU A 12 2.46 15.21 14.14
N PHE A 13 3.12 15.08 12.99
CA PHE A 13 3.46 13.77 12.42
C PHE A 13 4.39 12.98 13.35
N MET A 14 5.48 13.58 13.85
CA MET A 14 6.45 12.88 14.69
C MET A 14 5.87 12.49 16.05
N THR A 15 4.97 13.30 16.61
CA THR A 15 4.25 12.97 17.84
C THR A 15 3.37 11.71 17.65
N GLU A 16 2.62 11.66 16.56
CA GLU A 16 1.80 10.49 16.23
C GLU A 16 2.66 9.28 15.89
N ARG A 17 3.74 9.50 15.12
CA ARG A 17 4.69 8.46 14.73
C ARG A 17 5.27 7.71 15.93
N HIS A 18 5.65 8.42 16.98
CA HIS A 18 6.14 7.80 18.20
C HIS A 18 5.14 6.79 18.78
N GLN A 19 3.84 7.11 18.78
CA GLN A 19 2.80 6.18 19.23
C GLN A 19 2.60 5.01 18.29
N VAL A 20 2.63 5.25 16.96
CA VAL A 20 2.48 4.22 15.93
C VAL A 20 3.58 3.17 16.04
N LEU A 21 4.82 3.59 16.21
CA LEU A 21 5.97 2.67 16.30
C LEU A 21 5.93 1.76 17.55
N GLN A 22 5.20 2.16 18.60
CA GLN A 22 5.04 1.36 19.80
C GLN A 22 3.95 0.28 19.69
N THR A 23 3.16 0.26 18.61
CA THR A 23 2.04 -0.68 18.46
C THR A 23 2.49 -2.12 18.24
N TRP A 24 3.70 -2.33 17.73
CA TRP A 24 4.32 -3.64 17.57
C TRP A 24 5.84 -3.56 17.64
N HIS A 25 6.51 -4.65 18.04
CA HIS A 25 7.96 -4.65 18.29
C HIS A 25 8.82 -4.31 17.06
N THR A 26 8.33 -4.56 15.83
CA THR A 26 9.04 -4.21 14.60
C THR A 26 8.98 -2.71 14.27
N GLY A 27 8.20 -1.92 14.99
CA GLY A 27 8.24 -0.46 14.90
C GLY A 27 9.62 0.13 15.24
N LYS A 28 10.42 -0.57 16.06
CA LYS A 28 11.83 -0.22 16.32
C LYS A 28 12.71 -0.28 15.07
N ASP A 29 12.36 -1.10 14.07
CA ASP A 29 13.13 -1.24 12.83
C ASP A 29 13.09 0.03 11.98
N VAL A 30 12.13 0.92 12.25
CA VAL A 30 11.89 2.19 11.55
C VAL A 30 12.00 3.40 12.47
N GLU A 31 12.58 3.27 13.66
CA GLU A 31 12.74 4.37 14.62
C GLU A 31 13.43 5.57 13.96
N HIS A 32 14.50 5.33 13.22
CA HIS A 32 15.23 6.36 12.46
C HIS A 32 14.68 6.47 11.03
N PHE A 33 13.85 7.48 10.79
CA PHE A 33 13.23 7.74 9.48
C PHE A 33 14.26 7.86 8.35
N GLU A 34 15.40 8.49 8.64
CA GLU A 34 16.49 8.71 7.70
C GLU A 34 17.09 7.41 7.12
N ASP A 35 17.02 6.30 7.86
CA ASP A 35 17.53 5.01 7.36
C ASP A 35 16.60 4.42 6.29
N GLY A 36 15.29 4.66 6.42
CA GLY A 36 14.32 4.36 5.37
C GLY A 36 14.54 5.22 4.13
N VAL A 37 14.80 6.52 4.32
CA VAL A 37 15.13 7.47 3.22
C VAL A 37 16.38 7.03 2.49
N LYS A 38 17.48 6.79 3.21
CA LYS A 38 18.75 6.33 2.62
C LYS A 38 18.56 5.04 1.81
N TYR A 39 17.83 4.08 2.38
CA TYR A 39 17.56 2.83 1.67
C TYR A 39 16.73 3.06 0.40
N GLN A 40 15.66 3.82 0.48
CA GLN A 40 14.86 4.17 -0.69
C GLN A 40 15.66 4.88 -1.79
N GLN A 41 16.64 5.71 -1.43
CA GLN A 41 17.52 6.37 -2.40
C GLN A 41 18.41 5.37 -3.18
N THR A 42 18.68 4.19 -2.64
CA THR A 42 19.42 3.13 -3.34
C THR A 42 18.59 2.38 -4.38
N ILE A 43 17.25 2.48 -4.33
CA ILE A 43 16.34 1.77 -5.24
C ILE A 43 16.49 2.32 -6.67
N PRO A 44 16.88 1.48 -7.65
CA PRO A 44 17.01 1.92 -9.04
C PRO A 44 15.67 2.39 -9.62
N GLU A 45 15.70 3.33 -10.57
CA GLU A 45 14.49 3.85 -11.22
C GLU A 45 13.61 2.76 -11.84
N LYS A 46 14.23 1.74 -12.47
CA LYS A 46 13.49 0.59 -13.04
C LYS A 46 12.64 -0.18 -12.04
N LYS A 47 12.96 -0.07 -10.73
CA LYS A 47 12.20 -0.67 -9.63
C LYS A 47 11.22 0.32 -8.98
N ARG A 48 11.06 1.53 -9.51
CA ARG A 48 10.11 2.52 -9.00
C ARG A 48 8.79 2.42 -9.74
N PHE A 49 7.73 2.22 -9.00
CA PHE A 49 6.38 2.04 -9.55
C PHE A 49 5.95 3.27 -10.36
N SER A 50 6.16 4.48 -9.82
CA SER A 50 5.84 5.74 -10.49
C SER A 50 6.61 5.91 -11.81
N HIS A 51 7.86 5.46 -11.88
CA HIS A 51 8.65 5.48 -13.13
C HIS A 51 8.08 4.50 -14.16
N ALA A 52 7.73 3.27 -13.74
CA ALA A 52 7.13 2.28 -14.63
C ALA A 52 5.81 2.77 -15.23
N LEU A 53 4.95 3.40 -14.42
CA LEU A 53 3.68 3.98 -14.87
C LEU A 53 3.90 5.11 -15.88
N LEU A 54 4.79 6.06 -15.56
CA LEU A 54 5.10 7.18 -16.46
C LEU A 54 5.67 6.71 -17.80
N LYS A 55 6.57 5.75 -17.77
CA LYS A 55 7.15 5.15 -18.98
C LYS A 55 6.08 4.46 -19.82
N ALA A 56 5.21 3.68 -19.19
CA ALA A 56 4.12 2.99 -19.89
C ALA A 56 3.15 3.98 -20.56
N ASP A 57 2.81 5.07 -19.87
CA ASP A 57 1.98 6.14 -20.42
C ASP A 57 2.62 6.79 -21.66
N GLN A 58 3.90 7.15 -21.56
CA GLN A 58 4.67 7.72 -22.69
C GLN A 58 4.79 6.77 -23.89
N GLU A 59 4.87 5.45 -23.64
CA GLU A 59 4.94 4.43 -24.69
C GLU A 59 3.56 3.96 -25.16
N GLY A 60 2.47 4.42 -24.56
CA GLY A 60 1.10 3.98 -24.86
C GLY A 60 0.85 2.51 -24.51
N LYS A 61 1.55 1.99 -23.48
CA LYS A 61 1.47 0.58 -23.06
C LYS A 61 0.56 0.41 -21.84
N THR A 62 -0.08 -0.76 -21.78
CA THR A 62 -0.80 -1.24 -20.60
C THR A 62 0.12 -2.17 -19.82
N LEU A 63 0.20 -1.97 -18.51
CA LEU A 63 0.97 -2.84 -17.61
C LEU A 63 0.06 -3.86 -16.93
N SER A 64 0.60 -5.05 -16.71
CA SER A 64 -0.05 -6.14 -16.00
C SER A 64 0.41 -6.22 -14.54
N GLN A 65 -0.53 -6.45 -13.62
CA GLN A 65 -0.25 -6.69 -12.21
C GLN A 65 -1.23 -7.72 -11.65
N PRO A 66 -0.76 -8.92 -11.28
CA PRO A 66 -1.61 -9.92 -10.61
C PRO A 66 -1.84 -9.56 -9.14
N ARG A 67 -2.61 -10.36 -8.42
CA ARG A 67 -2.70 -10.33 -6.96
C ARG A 67 -2.12 -11.61 -6.37
N ALA A 68 -1.16 -11.47 -5.47
CA ALA A 68 -0.50 -12.61 -4.83
C ALA A 68 0.04 -12.24 -3.44
N GLY A 69 0.06 -13.22 -2.55
CA GLY A 69 0.65 -13.09 -1.22
C GLY A 69 0.56 -14.40 -0.45
N VAL A 70 1.64 -14.77 0.21
CA VAL A 70 1.75 -15.96 1.07
C VAL A 70 2.51 -15.62 2.35
N ALA A 71 2.35 -16.44 3.40
CA ALA A 71 2.83 -16.13 4.75
C ALA A 71 4.34 -16.17 4.89
N LEU A 72 4.98 -17.21 4.33
CA LEU A 72 6.41 -17.45 4.51
C LEU A 72 7.23 -16.62 3.51
N MET A 73 8.21 -15.88 4.00
CA MET A 73 8.99 -14.94 3.19
C MET A 73 9.70 -15.62 2.02
N ASP A 74 10.29 -16.81 2.22
CA ASP A 74 10.99 -17.52 1.14
C ASP A 74 10.03 -18.03 0.06
N GLU A 75 8.86 -18.53 0.45
CA GLU A 75 7.80 -18.90 -0.49
C GLU A 75 7.28 -17.66 -1.23
N HIS A 76 7.14 -16.52 -0.53
CA HIS A 76 6.70 -15.28 -1.15
C HIS A 76 7.70 -14.75 -2.17
N ILE A 77 8.99 -14.78 -1.85
CA ILE A 77 10.06 -14.43 -2.80
C ILE A 77 10.03 -15.35 -4.02
N ALA A 78 9.91 -16.67 -3.83
CA ALA A 78 9.82 -17.63 -4.92
C ALA A 78 8.59 -17.37 -5.81
N LEU A 79 7.43 -17.12 -5.22
CA LEU A 79 6.20 -16.76 -5.92
C LEU A 79 6.39 -15.48 -6.76
N LEU A 80 6.94 -14.42 -6.18
CA LEU A 80 7.14 -13.16 -6.90
C LEU A 80 8.20 -13.28 -8.00
N LYS A 81 9.25 -14.10 -7.81
CA LYS A 81 10.21 -14.41 -8.88
C LYS A 81 9.57 -15.11 -10.07
N THR A 82 8.64 -16.03 -9.83
CA THR A 82 7.87 -16.67 -10.92
C THR A 82 6.97 -15.65 -11.61
N LEU A 83 6.26 -14.81 -10.83
CA LEU A 83 5.36 -13.81 -11.40
C LEU A 83 6.09 -12.73 -12.20
N GLN A 84 7.29 -12.35 -11.83
CA GLN A 84 8.03 -11.30 -12.55
C GLN A 84 8.42 -11.69 -13.98
N GLU A 85 8.39 -12.97 -14.34
CA GLU A 85 8.64 -13.42 -15.72
C GLU A 85 7.48 -13.02 -16.65
N GLU A 86 6.24 -12.96 -16.11
CA GLU A 86 5.02 -12.83 -16.90
C GLU A 86 4.25 -11.51 -16.67
N CYS A 87 4.61 -10.73 -15.65
CA CYS A 87 3.91 -9.48 -15.34
C CYS A 87 4.87 -8.29 -15.18
N ASP A 88 4.35 -7.08 -15.34
CA ASP A 88 5.16 -5.85 -15.31
C ASP A 88 5.38 -5.31 -13.91
N LEU A 89 4.40 -5.47 -13.03
CA LEU A 89 4.37 -4.95 -11.67
C LEU A 89 4.07 -6.08 -10.68
N LEU A 90 4.73 -6.06 -9.53
CA LEU A 90 4.62 -7.12 -8.53
C LEU A 90 3.74 -6.69 -7.35
N PRO A 91 2.80 -7.53 -6.91
CA PRO A 91 1.99 -7.30 -5.73
C PRO A 91 2.60 -7.95 -4.49
N SER A 92 2.33 -7.37 -3.32
CA SER A 92 2.40 -8.08 -2.05
C SER A 92 1.07 -7.90 -1.32
N THR A 93 0.18 -8.87 -1.47
CA THR A 93 -1.12 -8.87 -0.77
C THR A 93 -0.88 -9.17 0.71
N ILE A 94 -1.38 -8.31 1.56
CA ILE A 94 -1.24 -8.41 3.02
C ILE A 94 -2.27 -9.39 3.58
N ASP A 95 -1.85 -10.21 4.55
CA ASP A 95 -2.70 -11.18 5.20
C ASP A 95 -3.85 -10.55 6.02
N ALA A 96 -4.88 -11.35 6.31
CA ALA A 96 -6.10 -10.88 6.98
C ALA A 96 -5.86 -10.39 8.41
N TYR A 97 -4.91 -10.96 9.15
CA TYR A 97 -4.64 -10.52 10.53
C TYR A 97 -3.88 -9.20 10.55
N THR A 98 -2.86 -9.03 9.73
CA THR A 98 -2.14 -7.76 9.59
C THR A 98 -3.09 -6.63 9.16
N ARG A 99 -4.03 -6.92 8.23
CA ARG A 99 -5.05 -5.94 7.82
C ARG A 99 -5.98 -5.49 8.95
N LEU A 100 -6.12 -6.28 10.00
CA LEU A 100 -6.92 -5.97 11.19
C LEU A 100 -6.07 -5.53 12.38
N ASN A 101 -4.77 -5.29 12.20
CA ASN A 101 -3.79 -4.96 13.23
C ASN A 101 -3.70 -6.03 14.34
N ARG A 102 -3.96 -7.30 13.98
CA ARG A 102 -3.90 -8.49 14.86
C ARG A 102 -2.56 -9.18 14.68
N TYR A 103 -1.49 -8.51 15.13
CA TYR A 103 -0.11 -8.95 14.89
C TYR A 103 0.27 -10.21 15.65
N GLU A 104 -0.29 -10.44 16.86
CA GLU A 104 -0.12 -11.68 17.62
C GLU A 104 -0.66 -12.89 16.85
N GLU A 105 -1.86 -12.77 16.27
CA GLU A 105 -2.45 -13.85 15.49
C GLU A 105 -1.73 -14.06 14.15
N ALA A 106 -1.19 -12.99 13.56
CA ALA A 106 -0.32 -13.13 12.40
C ALA A 106 0.97 -13.89 12.75
N ALA A 107 1.58 -13.61 13.91
CA ALA A 107 2.74 -14.34 14.41
C ALA A 107 2.44 -15.84 14.62
N VAL A 108 1.30 -16.16 15.24
CA VAL A 108 0.83 -17.56 15.36
C VAL A 108 0.63 -18.20 14.00
N GLY A 109 0.08 -17.45 13.02
CA GLY A 109 -0.12 -17.92 11.65
C GLY A 109 1.20 -18.22 10.92
N ILE A 110 2.22 -17.38 11.12
CA ILE A 110 3.59 -17.63 10.61
C ILE A 110 4.15 -18.91 11.23
N GLN A 111 4.07 -19.05 12.56
CA GLN A 111 4.58 -20.24 13.25
C GLN A 111 3.93 -21.53 12.76
N LYS A 112 2.59 -21.54 12.61
CA LYS A 112 1.86 -22.67 12.01
C LYS A 112 2.27 -22.96 10.57
N SER A 113 2.63 -21.93 9.82
CA SER A 113 3.11 -22.09 8.44
C SER A 113 4.50 -22.76 8.42
N ILE A 114 5.39 -22.36 9.33
CA ILE A 114 6.71 -22.98 9.51
C ILE A 114 6.57 -24.45 9.87
N GLU A 115 5.75 -24.78 10.87
CA GLU A 115 5.51 -26.15 11.32
C GLU A 115 4.90 -27.05 10.24
N ALA A 116 4.05 -26.46 9.38
CA ALA A 116 3.42 -27.18 8.27
C ALA A 116 4.31 -27.26 7.02
N GLY A 117 5.44 -26.56 6.98
CA GLY A 117 6.29 -26.44 5.79
C GLY A 117 5.61 -25.77 4.59
N THR A 118 4.55 -24.99 4.82
CA THR A 118 3.82 -24.25 3.77
C THR A 118 2.97 -23.14 4.37
N SER A 119 2.78 -22.08 3.62
CA SER A 119 2.00 -20.90 4.04
C SER A 119 0.55 -21.24 4.41
N LYS A 120 0.11 -20.77 5.57
CA LYS A 120 -1.26 -20.93 6.10
C LYS A 120 -2.04 -19.61 6.18
N LEU A 121 -1.41 -18.48 5.89
CA LEU A 121 -2.09 -17.19 5.79
C LEU A 121 -2.35 -16.85 4.31
N ASN A 122 -3.36 -16.02 4.09
CA ASN A 122 -3.80 -15.60 2.76
C ASN A 122 -3.08 -14.36 2.24
N GLY A 123 -1.86 -14.10 2.71
CA GLY A 123 -1.04 -12.95 2.35
C GLY A 123 0.23 -12.86 3.16
N LEU A 124 1.03 -11.84 2.89
CA LEU A 124 2.30 -11.58 3.56
C LEU A 124 2.08 -10.74 4.82
N PRO A 125 2.45 -11.21 6.02
CA PRO A 125 2.39 -10.44 7.24
C PRO A 125 3.61 -9.51 7.38
N VAL A 126 3.64 -8.45 6.57
CA VAL A 126 4.75 -7.49 6.43
C VAL A 126 5.20 -6.93 7.77
N VAL A 127 4.25 -6.54 8.63
CA VAL A 127 4.58 -5.97 9.94
C VAL A 127 5.31 -6.98 10.82
N ASN A 128 4.90 -8.24 10.81
CA ASN A 128 5.55 -9.29 11.60
C ASN A 128 6.93 -9.67 11.07
N HIS A 129 7.12 -9.66 9.74
CA HIS A 129 8.41 -9.94 9.13
C HIS A 129 9.44 -8.82 9.37
N GLY A 130 8.99 -7.56 9.53
CA GLY A 130 9.84 -6.41 9.76
C GLY A 130 10.66 -5.99 8.54
N VAL A 131 11.47 -4.95 8.73
CA VAL A 131 12.19 -4.28 7.63
C VAL A 131 13.23 -5.19 6.97
N ALA A 132 14.04 -5.89 7.76
CA ALA A 132 15.15 -6.68 7.21
C ALA A 132 14.68 -7.80 6.26
N ALA A 133 13.63 -8.55 6.63
CA ALA A 133 13.08 -9.60 5.79
C ALA A 133 12.41 -9.04 4.53
N CYS A 134 11.70 -7.92 4.66
CA CYS A 134 11.06 -7.27 3.52
C CYS A 134 12.09 -6.65 2.55
N ARG A 135 13.21 -6.09 3.03
CA ARG A 135 14.32 -5.66 2.18
C ARG A 135 14.91 -6.80 1.38
N ARG A 136 15.18 -7.94 2.02
CA ARG A 136 15.63 -9.15 1.33
C ARG A 136 14.71 -9.53 0.17
N MET A 137 13.41 -9.39 0.34
CA MET A 137 12.44 -9.62 -0.74
C MET A 137 12.57 -8.58 -1.85
N THR A 138 12.52 -7.29 -1.54
CA THR A 138 12.58 -6.23 -2.57
C THR A 138 13.91 -6.22 -3.31
N GLU A 139 15.02 -6.60 -2.67
CA GLU A 139 16.34 -6.77 -3.28
C GLU A 139 16.38 -7.94 -4.25
N ALA A 140 15.72 -9.06 -3.92
CA ALA A 140 15.69 -10.28 -4.73
C ALA A 140 14.87 -10.16 -6.03
N LEU A 141 14.13 -9.07 -6.21
CA LEU A 141 13.22 -8.84 -7.33
C LEU A 141 13.76 -7.74 -8.25
N GLU A 142 13.41 -7.80 -9.54
CA GLU A 142 13.86 -6.85 -10.55
C GLU A 142 12.79 -5.82 -10.95
N LYS A 143 11.54 -6.06 -10.60
CA LYS A 143 10.38 -5.23 -10.96
C LYS A 143 9.84 -4.45 -9.76
N PRO A 144 9.09 -3.35 -9.98
CA PRO A 144 8.48 -2.57 -8.92
C PRO A 144 7.51 -3.41 -8.09
N VAL A 145 7.53 -3.21 -6.76
CA VAL A 145 6.66 -3.92 -5.82
C VAL A 145 5.67 -2.96 -5.16
N GLN A 146 4.41 -3.37 -5.12
CA GLN A 146 3.32 -2.64 -4.45
C GLN A 146 2.78 -3.42 -3.25
N VAL A 147 2.54 -2.73 -2.14
CA VAL A 147 1.71 -3.25 -1.05
C VAL A 147 0.24 -3.15 -1.44
N ARG A 148 -0.46 -4.29 -1.39
CA ARG A 148 -1.90 -4.38 -1.64
C ARG A 148 -2.64 -4.86 -0.40
N HIS A 149 -3.42 -3.98 0.19
CA HIS A 149 -4.09 -4.25 1.46
C HIS A 149 -5.47 -3.60 1.56
N GLY A 150 -6.19 -3.94 2.62
CA GLY A 150 -7.47 -3.36 2.97
C GLY A 150 -7.52 -3.07 4.47
N THR A 151 -6.68 -2.14 4.89
CA THR A 151 -6.47 -1.83 6.30
C THR A 151 -7.03 -0.46 6.62
N PRO A 152 -8.00 -0.32 7.55
CA PRO A 152 -8.52 0.99 7.95
C PRO A 152 -7.49 1.82 8.73
N ASP A 153 -6.60 1.16 9.49
CA ASP A 153 -5.43 1.79 10.12
C ASP A 153 -4.17 1.11 9.56
N ALA A 154 -3.54 1.76 8.60
CA ALA A 154 -2.40 1.25 7.85
C ALA A 154 -1.07 1.87 8.27
N ARG A 155 -1.02 2.63 9.38
CA ARG A 155 0.12 3.49 9.72
C ARG A 155 1.42 2.70 9.92
N LEU A 156 1.44 1.71 10.80
CA LEU A 156 2.66 0.90 11.02
C LEU A 156 3.03 0.06 9.79
N LEU A 157 2.02 -0.46 9.05
CA LEU A 157 2.26 -1.15 7.78
C LEU A 157 2.94 -0.24 6.77
N ALA A 158 2.54 1.04 6.68
CA ALA A 158 3.17 2.03 5.81
C ALA A 158 4.63 2.29 6.18
N GLU A 159 4.93 2.50 7.47
CA GLU A 159 6.28 2.71 7.98
C GLU A 159 7.22 1.55 7.58
N ILE A 160 6.83 0.31 7.90
CA ILE A 160 7.64 -0.88 7.58
C ILE A 160 7.79 -1.06 6.07
N SER A 161 6.71 -0.90 5.31
CA SER A 161 6.73 -1.11 3.86
C SER A 161 7.64 -0.11 3.15
N MET A 162 7.50 1.18 3.44
CA MET A 162 8.29 2.21 2.77
C MET A 162 9.76 2.11 3.14
N ALA A 163 10.10 1.83 4.40
CA ALA A 163 11.46 1.58 4.84
C ALA A 163 12.07 0.30 4.23
N SER A 164 11.25 -0.60 3.70
CA SER A 164 11.66 -1.86 3.09
C SER A 164 11.77 -1.85 1.56
N GLY A 165 11.57 -0.69 0.90
CA GLY A 165 11.75 -0.57 -0.54
C GLY A 165 10.50 -0.87 -1.37
N PHE A 166 9.32 -0.95 -0.77
CA PHE A 166 8.09 -0.87 -1.54
C PHE A 166 7.94 0.54 -2.12
N THR A 167 7.63 0.63 -3.40
CA THR A 167 7.56 1.90 -4.13
C THR A 167 6.14 2.28 -4.56
N SER A 168 5.16 1.50 -4.12
CA SER A 168 3.74 1.79 -4.27
C SER A 168 2.92 1.24 -3.11
N TYR A 169 1.85 1.97 -2.76
CA TYR A 169 1.01 1.70 -1.60
C TYR A 169 -0.47 1.85 -1.96
N GLU A 170 -1.22 0.73 -1.93
CA GLU A 170 -2.65 0.68 -2.23
C GLU A 170 -3.46 0.74 -0.94
N GLY A 171 -4.69 1.23 -1.03
CA GLY A 171 -5.69 1.23 0.03
C GLY A 171 -6.33 2.61 0.21
N GLY A 172 -7.08 2.82 1.29
CA GLY A 172 -7.69 4.11 1.55
C GLY A 172 -8.60 4.15 2.76
N GLY A 173 -8.71 5.31 3.37
CA GLY A 173 -9.51 5.53 4.56
C GLY A 173 -11.01 5.53 4.30
N ILE A 174 -11.44 5.89 3.10
CA ILE A 174 -12.85 5.86 2.68
C ILE A 174 -13.14 4.56 1.95
N SER A 175 -12.33 4.21 0.96
CA SER A 175 -12.54 3.07 0.08
C SER A 175 -12.59 1.72 0.82
N TYR A 176 -11.89 1.59 1.93
CA TYR A 176 -11.90 0.37 2.75
C TYR A 176 -12.73 0.45 4.02
N ASN A 177 -13.09 1.64 4.50
CA ASN A 177 -13.78 1.76 5.80
C ASN A 177 -15.18 1.13 5.77
N ILE A 178 -16.07 1.66 4.94
CA ILE A 178 -17.51 1.37 5.04
C ILE A 178 -17.85 -0.12 4.90
N PRO A 179 -17.32 -0.89 3.93
CA PRO A 179 -17.68 -2.30 3.80
C PRO A 179 -17.03 -3.22 4.82
N TYR A 180 -15.83 -2.91 5.31
CA TYR A 180 -15.00 -3.85 6.05
C TYR A 180 -14.68 -3.45 7.48
N ALA A 181 -14.74 -2.19 7.82
CA ALA A 181 -14.30 -1.67 9.12
C ALA A 181 -15.47 -1.28 10.03
N LYS A 182 -16.36 -2.19 10.32
CA LYS A 182 -17.59 -1.95 11.13
C LYS A 182 -17.36 -1.29 12.50
N ARG A 183 -16.15 -1.37 13.05
CA ARG A 183 -15.79 -0.84 14.38
C ARG A 183 -14.89 0.38 14.33
N VAL A 184 -14.49 0.81 13.14
CA VAL A 184 -13.63 1.99 12.94
C VAL A 184 -14.48 3.08 12.31
N THR A 185 -14.55 4.25 12.93
CA THR A 185 -15.29 5.38 12.36
C THR A 185 -14.60 5.88 11.09
N LEU A 186 -15.37 6.41 10.15
CA LEU A 186 -14.83 6.99 8.93
C LEU A 186 -13.83 8.11 9.23
N GLU A 187 -14.16 8.96 10.22
CA GLU A 187 -13.28 10.01 10.71
C GLU A 187 -11.91 9.46 11.13
N LYS A 188 -11.88 8.42 11.97
CA LYS A 188 -10.63 7.81 12.41
C LYS A 188 -9.84 7.25 11.24
N SER A 189 -10.51 6.54 10.33
CA SER A 189 -9.88 5.94 9.16
C SER A 189 -9.26 7.00 8.23
N ILE A 190 -9.95 8.12 8.00
CA ILE A 190 -9.40 9.24 7.21
C ILE A 190 -8.16 9.84 7.90
N ARG A 191 -8.16 9.96 9.22
CA ARG A 191 -6.99 10.46 9.97
C ARG A 191 -5.80 9.52 9.91
N ASP A 192 -6.04 8.24 10.14
CA ASP A 192 -4.98 7.23 10.05
C ASP A 192 -4.35 7.22 8.65
N TRP A 193 -5.17 7.45 7.61
CA TRP A 193 -4.67 7.59 6.24
C TRP A 193 -4.01 8.93 5.95
N GLN A 194 -4.43 10.03 6.59
CA GLN A 194 -3.72 11.31 6.53
C GLN A 194 -2.26 11.15 7.00
N TYR A 195 -2.03 10.35 8.05
CA TYR A 195 -0.69 9.98 8.49
C TYR A 195 0.08 9.21 7.39
N CYS A 196 -0.52 8.18 6.79
CA CYS A 196 0.12 7.40 5.73
C CYS A 196 0.50 8.28 4.53
N ASP A 197 -0.41 9.15 4.11
CA ASP A 197 -0.18 10.08 3.00
C ASP A 197 0.89 11.12 3.37
N ARG A 198 0.93 11.59 4.64
CA ARG A 198 2.00 12.48 5.10
C ARG A 198 3.37 11.79 5.12
N LEU A 199 3.44 10.53 5.53
CA LEU A 199 4.66 9.73 5.46
C LEU A 199 5.18 9.67 4.02
N MET A 200 4.32 9.37 3.03
CA MET A 200 4.69 9.41 1.60
C MET A 200 5.15 10.81 1.16
N GLY A 201 4.46 11.86 1.62
CA GLY A 201 4.86 13.25 1.38
C GLY A 201 6.24 13.60 1.96
N LEU A 202 6.61 13.03 3.11
CA LEU A 202 7.96 13.19 3.66
C LEU A 202 9.01 12.49 2.78
N TYR A 203 8.76 11.30 2.28
CA TYR A 203 9.64 10.67 1.29
C TYR A 203 9.77 11.52 0.02
N GLU A 204 8.68 12.12 -0.46
CA GLU A 204 8.70 13.02 -1.63
C GLU A 204 9.56 14.29 -1.36
N GLU A 205 9.57 14.83 -0.15
CA GLU A 205 10.44 15.94 0.27
C GLU A 205 11.93 15.57 0.18
N HIS A 206 12.27 14.28 0.24
CA HIS A 206 13.61 13.74 0.00
C HIS A 206 13.84 13.26 -1.44
N GLY A 207 12.97 13.62 -2.38
CA GLY A 207 13.07 13.24 -3.79
C GLY A 207 12.67 11.78 -4.09
N ILE A 208 12.04 11.10 -3.16
CA ILE A 208 11.63 9.69 -3.26
C ILE A 208 10.13 9.63 -3.54
N ARG A 209 9.78 9.24 -4.76
CA ARG A 209 8.39 9.15 -5.20
C ARG A 209 7.80 7.78 -4.89
N ILE A 210 6.85 7.74 -3.96
CA ILE A 210 6.02 6.57 -3.66
C ILE A 210 4.69 6.74 -4.38
N ASN A 211 4.27 5.76 -5.17
CA ASN A 211 2.97 5.79 -5.82
C ASN A 211 1.86 5.47 -4.81
N ARG A 212 0.82 6.28 -4.81
CA ARG A 212 -0.40 6.12 -4.00
C ARG A 212 -1.54 5.62 -4.87
N GLU A 213 -2.15 4.50 -4.53
CA GLU A 213 -3.33 3.99 -5.22
C GLU A 213 -4.53 3.98 -4.26
N PRO A 214 -5.43 4.98 -4.32
CA PRO A 214 -6.67 4.98 -3.55
C PRO A 214 -7.65 3.96 -4.14
N PHE A 215 -7.53 2.71 -3.74
CA PHE A 215 -8.34 1.62 -4.23
C PHE A 215 -8.85 0.74 -3.08
N GLY A 216 -10.07 0.27 -3.22
CA GLY A 216 -10.71 -0.61 -2.25
C GLY A 216 -12.11 -1.02 -2.70
N PRO A 217 -12.91 -1.69 -1.86
CA PRO A 217 -14.24 -2.17 -2.23
C PRO A 217 -15.20 -1.08 -2.70
N LEU A 218 -15.11 0.13 -2.14
CA LEU A 218 -15.94 1.26 -2.60
C LEU A 218 -15.48 1.87 -3.93
N THR A 219 -14.31 1.49 -4.43
CA THR A 219 -13.84 1.89 -5.75
C THR A 219 -13.86 0.75 -6.75
N GLY A 220 -14.24 -0.46 -6.32
CA GLY A 220 -14.04 -1.64 -7.14
C GLY A 220 -15.16 -2.66 -7.19
N THR A 221 -16.24 -2.56 -6.41
CA THR A 221 -17.18 -3.67 -6.32
C THR A 221 -18.62 -3.21 -6.14
N LEU A 222 -19.49 -3.57 -7.10
CA LEU A 222 -20.96 -3.45 -7.03
C LEU A 222 -21.49 -2.05 -6.66
N ILE A 223 -20.76 -1.02 -7.01
CA ILE A 223 -21.21 0.38 -6.84
C ILE A 223 -21.22 1.10 -8.19
N PRO A 224 -22.05 2.13 -8.35
CA PRO A 224 -22.06 2.92 -9.58
C PRO A 224 -20.68 3.54 -9.86
N PRO A 225 -20.19 3.52 -11.12
CA PRO A 225 -18.86 4.04 -11.48
C PRO A 225 -18.59 5.45 -11.00
N PHE A 226 -19.57 6.34 -11.05
CA PHE A 226 -19.39 7.73 -10.59
C PHE A 226 -19.08 7.83 -9.09
N MET A 227 -19.62 6.93 -8.27
CA MET A 227 -19.28 6.88 -6.84
C MET A 227 -17.87 6.34 -6.63
N SER A 228 -17.50 5.30 -7.37
CA SER A 228 -16.15 4.75 -7.36
C SER A 228 -15.11 5.83 -7.68
N HIS A 229 -15.31 6.54 -8.78
CA HIS A 229 -14.41 7.62 -9.19
C HIS A 229 -14.39 8.76 -8.18
N ALA A 230 -15.56 9.19 -7.68
CA ALA A 230 -15.65 10.25 -6.67
C ALA A 230 -14.85 9.90 -5.41
N VAL A 231 -14.96 8.68 -4.90
CA VAL A 231 -14.20 8.21 -3.73
C VAL A 231 -12.70 8.22 -4.02
N ALA A 232 -12.27 7.67 -5.15
CA ALA A 232 -10.86 7.61 -5.53
C ALA A 232 -10.26 9.02 -5.73
N ILE A 233 -11.00 9.93 -6.35
CA ILE A 233 -10.59 11.34 -6.53
C ILE A 233 -10.48 12.05 -5.18
N ILE A 234 -11.47 11.90 -4.30
CA ILE A 234 -11.43 12.51 -2.96
C ILE A 234 -10.19 12.03 -2.18
N GLU A 235 -9.95 10.72 -2.13
CA GLU A 235 -8.76 10.17 -1.46
C GLU A 235 -7.45 10.65 -2.13
N GLY A 236 -7.42 10.76 -3.45
CA GLY A 236 -6.30 11.34 -4.19
C GLY A 236 -6.03 12.80 -3.79
N LEU A 237 -7.08 13.63 -3.69
CA LEU A 237 -6.96 15.03 -3.26
C LEU A 237 -6.49 15.13 -1.79
N LEU A 238 -6.98 14.26 -0.90
CA LEU A 238 -6.52 14.18 0.47
C LEU A 238 -5.02 13.85 0.54
N ALA A 239 -4.55 12.92 -0.29
CA ALA A 239 -3.14 12.54 -0.37
C ALA A 239 -2.26 13.66 -0.96
N LEU A 240 -2.73 14.35 -2.00
CA LEU A 240 -2.02 15.52 -2.59
C LEU A 240 -1.77 16.60 -1.55
N GLU A 241 -2.77 16.90 -0.68
CA GLU A 241 -2.62 17.88 0.41
C GLU A 241 -1.49 17.49 1.37
N GLN A 242 -1.26 16.21 1.61
CA GLN A 242 -0.18 15.71 2.46
C GLN A 242 1.20 15.69 1.76
N GLY A 243 1.27 16.00 0.47
CA GLY A 243 2.51 16.14 -0.30
C GLY A 243 2.83 14.96 -1.23
N VAL A 244 1.92 14.00 -1.40
CA VAL A 244 2.05 12.91 -2.38
C VAL A 244 2.00 13.49 -3.80
N LYS A 245 2.86 13.00 -4.72
CA LYS A 245 2.93 13.50 -6.10
C LYS A 245 2.72 12.43 -7.17
N SER A 246 2.51 11.18 -6.79
CA SER A 246 2.21 10.09 -7.72
C SER A 246 0.96 9.36 -7.26
N ILE A 247 -0.12 9.46 -8.04
CA ILE A 247 -1.41 8.87 -7.69
C ILE A 247 -1.91 8.07 -8.88
N THR A 248 -2.41 6.88 -8.61
CA THR A 248 -3.09 6.02 -9.57
C THR A 248 -4.56 5.91 -9.17
N VAL A 249 -5.45 6.37 -10.01
CA VAL A 249 -6.90 6.21 -9.82
C VAL A 249 -7.33 4.90 -10.46
N GLY A 250 -8.01 4.05 -9.70
CA GLY A 250 -8.47 2.74 -10.14
C GLY A 250 -9.98 2.66 -10.34
N TYR A 251 -10.39 1.91 -11.36
CA TYR A 251 -11.77 1.49 -11.57
C TYR A 251 -11.91 -0.03 -11.42
N GLY A 252 -12.84 -0.47 -10.60
CA GLY A 252 -13.15 -1.89 -10.45
C GLY A 252 -14.17 -2.36 -11.49
N GLN A 253 -13.79 -3.35 -12.27
CA GLN A 253 -14.65 -3.97 -13.26
C GLN A 253 -15.94 -4.52 -12.62
N VAL A 254 -17.10 -4.19 -13.19
CA VAL A 254 -18.43 -4.60 -12.70
C VAL A 254 -19.01 -5.79 -13.47
N GLY A 255 -18.33 -6.25 -14.53
CA GLY A 255 -18.78 -7.38 -15.35
C GLY A 255 -19.80 -7.01 -16.43
N SER A 256 -20.01 -5.72 -16.69
CA SER A 256 -20.80 -5.21 -17.83
C SER A 256 -19.86 -4.55 -18.82
N LEU A 257 -19.57 -5.22 -19.95
CA LEU A 257 -18.59 -4.74 -20.93
C LEU A 257 -18.85 -3.30 -21.39
N THR A 258 -20.12 -2.96 -21.64
CA THR A 258 -20.50 -1.60 -22.06
C THR A 258 -20.21 -0.57 -20.97
N GLN A 259 -20.53 -0.89 -19.72
CA GLN A 259 -20.30 -0.01 -18.58
C GLN A 259 -18.81 0.11 -18.27
N ASP A 260 -18.07 -1.01 -18.30
CA ASP A 260 -16.63 -1.04 -18.05
C ASP A 260 -15.86 -0.22 -19.11
N ILE A 261 -16.22 -0.32 -20.40
CA ILE A 261 -15.65 0.50 -21.47
C ILE A 261 -15.96 1.98 -21.26
N ALA A 262 -17.21 2.32 -20.91
CA ALA A 262 -17.61 3.71 -20.69
C ALA A 262 -16.86 4.32 -19.49
N ALA A 263 -16.71 3.57 -18.40
CA ALA A 263 -15.99 4.01 -17.22
C ALA A 263 -14.49 4.26 -17.52
N ILE A 264 -13.79 3.30 -18.13
CA ILE A 264 -12.37 3.45 -18.53
C ILE A 264 -12.16 4.65 -19.46
N LYS A 265 -13.10 4.91 -20.38
CA LYS A 265 -13.03 6.09 -21.25
C LYS A 265 -13.23 7.40 -20.50
N SER A 266 -14.02 7.41 -19.41
CA SER A 266 -14.22 8.61 -18.60
C SER A 266 -13.02 8.93 -17.70
N ASP A 267 -12.28 7.94 -17.26
CA ASP A 267 -11.06 8.12 -16.45
C ASP A 267 -9.91 8.79 -17.22
N ARG A 268 -9.95 8.73 -18.56
CA ARG A 268 -8.91 9.32 -19.43
C ARG A 268 -9.17 10.78 -19.83
N LYS A 269 -10.27 11.35 -19.41
CA LYS A 269 -10.63 12.77 -19.66
C LYS A 269 -10.42 13.63 -18.44
#